data_cc7663fb197939020ab1c701deba2611
#
_entry.id   cc7663fb197939020ab1c701deba2611
#
_cell.length_a   1.000
_cell.length_b   1.000
_cell.length_c   1.000
_cell.angle_alpha   90.00
_cell.angle_beta   90.00
_cell.angle_gamma   90.00
#
_symmetry.space_group_name_H-M   'P 1'
#
loop_
_entity.id
_entity.type
_entity.pdbx_description
1 polymer ?
#
loop_
_entity_poly.entity_id
_entity_poly.type
_entity_poly.pdbx_seq_one_letter_code
_entity_poly.pdbx_strand_id
1 'polypeptide(L)'
;MQTRLSFASILLLTASSACLALAQQLSQTGVFISDRDRAGLRGPLKTVLEEQTFSGANGKQWFTTTTTQYASDGRILEDRTRNPDGSGWGTSYTYYPDGRLRKTASGNANSTPSSETTYLYDGAQRLVGVKSSDNVQVRYQYDDKGRKSVIETYESKPLPPNVAYGSHWEGTDLGFATHLGGTVTTLYNEQGVATGAEFRNLEGKLQGHIVRKFDEEGRIVAEQQVADAPHDFGLPELPEEIRSKLNPEQIKAMGAAVGALAASVENRANSYSYDAQGHVTERHRSGGVFGDEVTITKYNDHGDKASELTTTIMNPEVGRVYSVTEAGTMLPDGPPPPAQPPTVFETQYSYQYDAYGNWTELTTASRSDPGARLASGSVRRRKLTYY
;
A
#
# COMPACT_ATOMS: atom_id res chain seq x y z
N MET A 1 -27.55 -31.25 5.66
CA MET A 1 -26.07 -31.44 5.69
C MET A 1 -25.46 -30.06 5.63
N GLN A 2 -24.95 -29.54 6.74
CA GLN A 2 -24.42 -28.19 6.83
C GLN A 2 -22.97 -28.20 6.34
N THR A 3 -22.69 -27.45 5.26
CA THR A 3 -21.33 -27.28 4.76
C THR A 3 -20.68 -26.08 5.49
N ARG A 4 -19.66 -26.33 6.29
CA ARG A 4 -18.93 -25.30 7.05
C ARG A 4 -17.80 -24.75 6.15
N LEU A 5 -17.85 -23.45 5.88
CA LEU A 5 -16.79 -22.72 5.21
C LEU A 5 -16.02 -21.92 6.26
N SER A 6 -14.73 -22.18 6.40
CA SER A 6 -13.84 -21.41 7.28
C SER A 6 -13.10 -20.37 6.46
N PHE A 7 -13.25 -19.09 6.80
CA PHE A 7 -12.65 -17.93 6.12
C PHE A 7 -11.14 -17.77 6.36
N ALA A 8 -10.51 -18.66 7.13
CA ALA A 8 -9.09 -18.54 7.48
C ALA A 8 -8.11 -18.74 6.30
N SER A 9 -8.57 -19.15 5.11
CA SER A 9 -7.71 -19.50 3.97
C SER A 9 -7.59 -18.43 2.88
N ILE A 10 -8.23 -17.26 3.02
CA ILE A 10 -8.26 -16.23 1.96
C ILE A 10 -7.24 -15.10 2.20
N LEU A 11 -6.48 -15.13 3.28
CA LEU A 11 -5.69 -13.97 3.75
C LEU A 11 -4.18 -14.09 3.52
N LEU A 12 -3.72 -14.67 2.43
CA LEU A 12 -2.27 -14.74 2.15
C LEU A 12 -1.95 -14.46 0.69
N LEU A 13 -2.12 -13.19 0.26
CA LEU A 13 -1.50 -12.69 -0.99
C LEU A 13 -1.56 -11.16 -1.06
N THR A 14 -0.82 -10.47 -0.17
CA THR A 14 -0.51 -9.06 -0.33
C THR A 14 0.92 -8.77 0.09
N ALA A 15 1.85 -9.16 -0.74
CA ALA A 15 3.21 -8.66 -0.66
C ALA A 15 3.80 -8.65 -2.07
N SER A 16 3.73 -7.52 -2.72
CA SER A 16 4.67 -7.06 -3.77
C SER A 16 3.99 -6.03 -4.67
N SER A 17 4.01 -4.77 -4.34
CA SER A 17 3.79 -3.69 -5.30
C SER A 17 4.27 -2.35 -4.75
N ALA A 18 5.53 -2.30 -4.31
CA ALA A 18 6.16 -1.04 -3.88
C ALA A 18 6.75 -0.23 -5.06
N CYS A 19 6.45 -0.57 -6.30
CA CYS A 19 7.17 -0.02 -7.46
C CYS A 19 6.45 1.04 -8.29
N LEU A 20 5.24 1.47 -7.98
CA LEU A 20 4.52 2.46 -8.79
C LEU A 20 4.38 3.86 -8.16
N ALA A 21 4.89 4.08 -6.96
CA ALA A 21 4.81 5.37 -6.25
C ALA A 21 5.84 6.42 -6.71
N LEU A 22 6.57 6.21 -7.80
CA LEU A 22 7.61 7.13 -8.29
C LEU A 22 7.14 8.08 -9.40
N ALA A 23 5.85 8.23 -9.63
CA ALA A 23 5.38 9.33 -10.47
C ALA A 23 5.62 10.63 -9.72
N GLN A 24 6.55 11.44 -10.24
CA GLN A 24 6.96 12.74 -9.74
C GLN A 24 5.78 13.58 -9.28
N GLN A 25 5.48 13.62 -8.00
CA GLN A 25 4.79 14.76 -7.43
C GLN A 25 5.78 15.93 -7.48
N LEU A 26 5.62 16.80 -8.47
CA LEU A 26 6.10 18.16 -8.32
C LEU A 26 5.49 18.68 -7.01
N SER A 27 6.32 19.04 -6.05
CA SER A 27 5.81 19.75 -4.88
C SER A 27 5.00 20.95 -5.39
N GLN A 28 3.97 21.35 -4.71
CA GLN A 28 3.16 22.54 -5.04
C GLN A 28 4.02 23.82 -5.16
N THR A 29 5.29 23.76 -4.74
CA THR A 29 6.28 24.84 -4.80
C THR A 29 7.14 24.85 -6.07
N GLY A 30 6.97 23.86 -6.98
CA GLY A 30 7.81 23.77 -8.19
C GLY A 30 9.26 23.37 -7.95
N VAL A 31 9.64 23.01 -6.72
CA VAL A 31 10.98 22.55 -6.38
C VAL A 31 11.12 21.07 -6.74
N PHE A 32 12.10 20.73 -7.56
CA PHE A 32 12.45 19.34 -7.85
C PHE A 32 13.02 18.69 -6.58
N ILE A 33 12.31 17.70 -6.05
CA ILE A 33 12.79 16.85 -4.96
C ILE A 33 13.31 15.56 -5.59
N SER A 34 14.61 15.29 -5.45
CA SER A 34 15.22 14.09 -6.01
C SER A 34 14.73 12.82 -5.33
N ASP A 35 14.90 11.66 -5.99
CA ASP A 35 14.55 10.37 -5.39
C ASP A 35 15.35 10.09 -4.11
N ARG A 36 16.62 10.52 -4.10
CA ARG A 36 17.50 10.47 -2.93
C ARG A 36 16.94 11.28 -1.75
N ASP A 37 16.51 12.53 -2.03
CA ASP A 37 15.98 13.42 -0.98
C ASP A 37 14.62 12.91 -0.46
N ARG A 38 13.79 12.35 -1.34
CA ARG A 38 12.54 11.66 -0.94
C ARG A 38 12.78 10.43 -0.07
N ALA A 39 13.90 9.73 -0.28
CA ALA A 39 14.33 8.64 0.58
C ALA A 39 14.95 9.11 1.91
N GLY A 40 14.92 10.43 2.20
CA GLY A 40 15.50 11.02 3.40
C GLY A 40 17.03 10.96 3.46
N LEU A 41 17.69 10.73 2.31
CA LEU A 41 19.13 10.59 2.23
C LEU A 41 19.80 11.96 1.95
N ARG A 42 20.92 12.20 2.62
CA ARG A 42 21.62 13.49 2.61
C ARG A 42 22.99 13.38 1.95
N GLY A 43 23.47 14.50 1.42
CA GLY A 43 24.77 14.59 0.76
C GLY A 43 24.79 14.03 -0.67
N PRO A 44 25.95 14.08 -1.37
CA PRO A 44 26.09 13.65 -2.77
C PRO A 44 26.24 12.13 -2.88
N LEU A 45 25.20 11.40 -2.47
CA LEU A 45 25.21 9.96 -2.33
C LEU A 45 25.13 9.28 -3.70
N LYS A 46 26.02 8.31 -3.94
CA LYS A 46 26.13 7.53 -5.17
C LYS A 46 25.50 6.16 -5.02
N THR A 47 25.81 5.46 -3.92
CA THR A 47 25.33 4.09 -3.71
C THR A 47 24.97 3.88 -2.24
N VAL A 48 23.85 3.22 -2.02
CA VAL A 48 23.44 2.64 -0.73
C VAL A 48 23.50 1.13 -0.88
N LEU A 49 24.34 0.47 -0.11
CA LEU A 49 24.29 -0.98 0.10
C LEU A 49 23.70 -1.22 1.48
N GLU A 50 22.50 -1.78 1.53
CA GLU A 50 21.79 -2.07 2.76
C GLU A 50 21.73 -3.60 2.97
N GLU A 51 22.16 -4.04 4.13
CA GLU A 51 22.00 -5.40 4.60
C GLU A 51 20.99 -5.43 5.74
N GLN A 52 19.98 -6.27 5.61
CA GLN A 52 18.98 -6.50 6.66
C GLN A 52 19.08 -7.94 7.14
N THR A 53 19.33 -8.11 8.44
CA THR A 53 19.40 -9.40 9.10
C THR A 53 18.09 -9.66 9.83
N PHE A 54 17.56 -10.87 9.63
CA PHE A 54 16.36 -11.35 10.30
C PHE A 54 16.71 -12.54 11.19
N SER A 55 16.05 -12.63 12.34
CA SER A 55 16.18 -13.77 13.26
C SER A 55 14.86 -14.54 13.27
N GLY A 56 14.91 -15.82 12.89
CA GLY A 56 13.75 -16.71 12.98
C GLY A 56 13.52 -17.22 14.41
N ALA A 57 12.31 -17.71 14.68
CA ALA A 57 11.93 -18.28 15.97
C ALA A 57 12.82 -19.46 16.44
N ASN A 58 13.48 -20.13 15.51
CA ASN A 58 14.43 -21.22 15.77
C ASN A 58 15.89 -20.74 15.95
N GLY A 59 16.13 -19.42 16.07
CA GLY A 59 17.46 -18.82 16.17
C GLY A 59 18.25 -18.76 14.86
N LYS A 60 17.70 -19.29 13.75
CA LYS A 60 18.35 -19.21 12.44
C LYS A 60 18.27 -17.78 11.93
N GLN A 61 19.40 -17.23 11.53
CA GLN A 61 19.47 -15.92 10.90
C GLN A 61 19.52 -16.07 9.38
N TRP A 62 18.86 -15.15 8.69
CA TRP A 62 19.01 -14.94 7.25
C TRP A 62 19.14 -13.43 7.00
N PHE A 63 19.71 -13.08 5.88
CA PHE A 63 19.89 -11.68 5.52
C PHE A 63 19.47 -11.45 4.07
N THR A 64 19.06 -10.23 3.78
CA THR A 64 18.86 -9.74 2.42
C THR A 64 19.76 -8.55 2.21
N THR A 65 20.22 -8.36 0.98
CA THR A 65 21.05 -7.23 0.60
C THR A 65 20.36 -6.44 -0.47
N THR A 66 20.14 -5.14 -0.24
CA THR A 66 19.59 -4.22 -1.21
C THR A 66 20.67 -3.20 -1.63
N THR A 67 20.87 -3.05 -2.93
CA THR A 67 21.76 -2.04 -3.50
C THR A 67 20.95 -1.04 -4.29
N THR A 68 21.02 0.23 -3.90
CA THR A 68 20.39 1.34 -4.63
C THR A 68 21.47 2.27 -5.17
N GLN A 69 21.39 2.60 -6.46
CA GLN A 69 22.33 3.48 -7.14
C GLN A 69 21.62 4.77 -7.55
N TYR A 70 22.29 5.90 -7.33
CA TYR A 70 21.80 7.21 -7.67
C TYR A 70 22.72 7.89 -8.68
N ALA A 71 22.14 8.70 -9.55
CA ALA A 71 22.86 9.68 -10.35
C ALA A 71 23.35 10.85 -9.46
N SER A 72 24.27 11.67 -9.95
CA SER A 72 24.81 12.83 -9.21
C SER A 72 23.72 13.84 -8.83
N ASP A 73 22.67 13.96 -9.63
CA ASP A 73 21.50 14.81 -9.37
C ASP A 73 20.47 14.18 -8.41
N GLY A 74 20.74 12.98 -7.90
CA GLY A 74 19.91 12.28 -6.92
C GLY A 74 18.77 11.43 -7.49
N ARG A 75 18.69 11.27 -8.83
CA ARG A 75 17.75 10.33 -9.45
C ARG A 75 18.20 8.90 -9.20
N ILE A 76 17.26 7.98 -8.94
CA ILE A 76 17.56 6.56 -8.82
C ILE A 76 17.88 5.97 -10.20
N LEU A 77 18.93 5.15 -10.29
CA LEU A 77 19.33 4.47 -11.52
C LEU A 77 19.00 2.98 -11.48
N GLU A 78 19.20 2.38 -10.34
CA GLU A 78 18.94 0.96 -10.11
C GLU A 78 18.63 0.71 -8.64
N ASP A 79 17.74 -0.22 -8.40
CA ASP A 79 17.48 -0.85 -7.10
C ASP A 79 17.52 -2.36 -7.29
N ARG A 80 18.26 -3.07 -6.44
CA ARG A 80 18.42 -4.52 -6.54
C ARG A 80 18.48 -5.17 -5.17
N THR A 81 17.55 -6.07 -4.88
CA THR A 81 17.54 -6.89 -3.69
C THR A 81 18.00 -8.32 -4.01
N ARG A 82 18.85 -8.87 -3.18
CA ARG A 82 19.33 -10.25 -3.27
C ARG A 82 19.15 -10.99 -1.95
N ASN A 83 18.73 -12.22 -2.06
CA ASN A 83 18.64 -13.18 -0.97
C ASN A 83 19.93 -14.00 -0.86
N PRO A 84 20.15 -14.73 0.27
CA PRO A 84 21.36 -15.56 0.47
C PRO A 84 21.53 -16.67 -0.57
N ASP A 85 20.44 -17.17 -1.14
CA ASP A 85 20.46 -18.19 -2.19
C ASP A 85 20.77 -17.63 -3.58
N GLY A 86 21.06 -16.34 -3.67
CA GLY A 86 21.32 -15.63 -4.93
C GLY A 86 20.08 -15.24 -5.72
N SER A 87 18.89 -15.66 -5.29
CA SER A 87 17.63 -15.14 -5.84
C SER A 87 17.47 -13.68 -5.48
N GLY A 88 16.56 -12.98 -6.16
CA GLY A 88 16.29 -11.59 -5.85
C GLY A 88 15.54 -10.89 -6.96
N TRP A 89 15.29 -9.62 -6.76
CA TRP A 89 14.56 -8.76 -7.66
C TRP A 89 15.30 -7.46 -7.89
N GLY A 90 15.22 -6.91 -9.10
CA GLY A 90 15.82 -5.63 -9.41
C GLY A 90 14.94 -4.80 -10.33
N THR A 91 15.10 -3.49 -10.21
CA THR A 91 14.47 -2.50 -11.08
C THR A 91 15.53 -1.52 -11.58
N SER A 92 15.58 -1.30 -12.88
CA SER A 92 16.38 -0.26 -13.51
C SER A 92 15.50 0.88 -14.01
N TYR A 93 16.03 2.10 -13.98
CA TYR A 93 15.32 3.33 -14.29
C TYR A 93 16.00 4.05 -15.45
N THR A 94 15.25 4.42 -16.45
CA THR A 94 15.75 5.15 -17.61
C THR A 94 15.01 6.48 -17.71
N TYR A 95 15.74 7.54 -17.99
CA TYR A 95 15.23 8.90 -18.02
C TYR A 95 15.33 9.51 -19.40
N TYR A 96 14.47 10.49 -19.69
CA TYR A 96 14.63 11.41 -20.80
C TYR A 96 15.79 12.37 -20.50
N PRO A 97 16.35 13.05 -21.54
CA PRO A 97 17.45 14.03 -21.34
C PRO A 97 17.10 15.17 -20.37
N ASP A 98 15.83 15.51 -20.26
CA ASP A 98 15.30 16.53 -19.34
C ASP A 98 15.07 16.03 -17.90
N GLY A 99 15.40 14.78 -17.61
CA GLY A 99 15.33 14.20 -16.28
C GLY A 99 14.03 13.50 -15.93
N ARG A 100 13.01 13.54 -16.78
CA ARG A 100 11.76 12.82 -16.54
C ARG A 100 11.96 11.31 -16.68
N LEU A 101 11.29 10.53 -15.82
CA LEU A 101 11.33 9.07 -15.90
C LEU A 101 10.71 8.61 -17.22
N ARG A 102 11.46 7.85 -18.00
CA ARG A 102 11.03 7.32 -19.29
C ARG A 102 10.51 5.89 -19.16
N LYS A 103 11.26 5.06 -18.43
CA LYS A 103 10.98 3.62 -18.37
C LYS A 103 11.55 3.04 -17.09
N THR A 104 10.84 2.08 -16.54
CA THR A 104 11.39 1.13 -15.56
C THR A 104 11.37 -0.26 -16.16
N ALA A 105 12.36 -1.08 -15.78
CA ALA A 105 12.43 -2.49 -16.16
C ALA A 105 12.76 -3.31 -14.92
N SER A 106 11.87 -4.22 -14.57
CA SER A 106 11.91 -5.00 -13.33
C SER A 106 11.92 -6.48 -13.60
N GLY A 107 12.57 -7.25 -12.75
CA GLY A 107 12.61 -8.69 -12.88
C GLY A 107 13.56 -9.35 -11.88
N ASN A 108 13.72 -10.66 -12.03
CA ASN A 108 14.67 -11.40 -11.20
C ASN A 108 16.08 -10.83 -11.41
N ALA A 109 16.83 -10.65 -10.32
CA ALA A 109 18.15 -10.00 -10.30
C ALA A 109 19.20 -10.65 -11.23
N ASN A 110 18.97 -11.90 -11.61
CA ASN A 110 19.89 -12.69 -12.43
C ASN A 110 19.37 -13.00 -13.85
N SER A 111 18.25 -12.42 -14.27
CA SER A 111 17.64 -12.65 -15.57
C SER A 111 17.29 -11.36 -16.33
N THR A 112 16.89 -11.50 -17.57
CA THR A 112 16.28 -10.41 -18.33
C THR A 112 15.06 -9.87 -17.59
N PRO A 113 14.79 -8.56 -17.62
CA PRO A 113 13.59 -8.00 -17.02
C PRO A 113 12.33 -8.72 -17.51
N SER A 114 11.46 -9.07 -16.57
CA SER A 114 10.19 -9.75 -16.86
C SER A 114 9.03 -8.78 -17.03
N SER A 115 9.16 -7.56 -16.53
CA SER A 115 8.15 -6.52 -16.62
C SER A 115 8.79 -5.17 -16.99
N GLU A 116 8.15 -4.44 -17.88
CA GLU A 116 8.57 -3.10 -18.28
C GLU A 116 7.39 -2.13 -18.15
N THR A 117 7.69 -0.94 -17.62
CA THR A 117 6.71 0.14 -17.52
C THR A 117 7.24 1.38 -18.23
N THR A 118 6.44 1.95 -19.10
CA THR A 118 6.76 3.15 -19.89
C THR A 118 5.90 4.33 -19.43
N TYR A 119 6.51 5.50 -19.29
CA TYR A 119 5.89 6.74 -18.84
C TYR A 119 5.76 7.71 -20.02
N LEU A 120 4.56 8.24 -20.23
CA LEU A 120 4.19 9.10 -21.35
C LEU A 120 3.86 10.50 -20.87
N TYR A 121 4.36 11.52 -21.57
CA TYR A 121 4.20 12.92 -21.20
C TYR A 121 3.59 13.72 -22.35
N ASP A 122 2.85 14.78 -22.02
CA ASP A 122 2.31 15.75 -22.97
C ASP A 122 3.35 16.84 -23.32
N GLY A 123 2.96 17.75 -24.22
CA GLY A 123 3.79 18.88 -24.62
C GLY A 123 4.10 19.87 -23.48
N ALA A 124 3.31 19.88 -22.40
CA ALA A 124 3.56 20.66 -21.18
C ALA A 124 4.38 19.86 -20.15
N GLN A 125 4.94 18.71 -20.54
CA GLN A 125 5.77 17.84 -19.71
C GLN A 125 5.04 17.17 -18.52
N ARG A 126 3.71 17.13 -18.55
CA ARG A 126 2.90 16.46 -17.53
C ARG A 126 2.74 14.97 -17.88
N LEU A 127 2.78 14.09 -16.87
CA LEU A 127 2.56 12.66 -17.05
C LEU A 127 1.12 12.39 -17.49
N VAL A 128 0.92 11.92 -18.71
CA VAL A 128 -0.42 11.63 -19.27
C VAL A 128 -0.71 10.15 -19.41
N GLY A 129 0.26 9.28 -19.18
CA GLY A 129 0.03 7.86 -19.24
C GLY A 129 1.18 7.02 -18.72
N VAL A 130 0.81 5.83 -18.27
CA VAL A 130 1.73 4.76 -17.87
C VAL A 130 1.25 3.48 -18.54
N LYS A 131 2.18 2.73 -19.15
CA LYS A 131 1.92 1.45 -19.81
C LYS A 131 2.84 0.39 -19.25
N SER A 132 2.26 -0.67 -18.69
CA SER A 132 3.00 -1.85 -18.26
C SER A 132 2.99 -2.93 -19.33
N SER A 133 4.04 -3.74 -19.39
CA SER A 133 4.08 -4.97 -20.20
C SER A 133 3.01 -5.99 -19.79
N ASP A 134 2.52 -5.89 -18.55
CA ASP A 134 1.48 -6.77 -17.97
C ASP A 134 0.05 -6.35 -18.39
N ASN A 135 -0.07 -5.58 -19.48
CA ASN A 135 -1.31 -5.10 -20.09
C ASN A 135 -2.08 -4.03 -19.32
N VAL A 136 -1.62 -3.60 -18.15
CA VAL A 136 -2.22 -2.49 -17.41
C VAL A 136 -1.81 -1.17 -18.04
N GLN A 137 -2.76 -0.29 -18.23
CA GLN A 137 -2.54 1.07 -18.69
C GLN A 137 -3.26 2.04 -17.76
N VAL A 138 -2.59 3.17 -17.48
CA VAL A 138 -3.15 4.28 -16.72
C VAL A 138 -3.08 5.53 -17.58
N ARG A 139 -4.15 6.32 -17.60
CA ARG A 139 -4.19 7.65 -18.23
C ARG A 139 -4.49 8.69 -17.18
N TYR A 140 -3.86 9.84 -17.34
CA TYR A 140 -4.07 10.99 -16.48
C TYR A 140 -4.65 12.14 -17.27
N GLN A 141 -5.69 12.77 -16.73
CA GLN A 141 -6.27 14.00 -17.27
C GLN A 141 -6.01 15.13 -16.28
N TYR A 142 -5.91 16.33 -16.82
CA TYR A 142 -5.67 17.54 -16.05
C TYR A 142 -6.78 18.56 -16.31
N ASP A 143 -7.14 19.31 -15.28
CA ASP A 143 -8.09 20.40 -15.40
C ASP A 143 -7.46 21.65 -16.05
N ASP A 144 -8.26 22.67 -16.28
CA ASP A 144 -7.83 23.94 -16.89
C ASP A 144 -6.75 24.68 -16.06
N LYS A 145 -6.63 24.36 -14.78
CA LYS A 145 -5.59 24.87 -13.87
C LYS A 145 -4.34 24.00 -13.86
N GLY A 146 -4.30 22.94 -14.68
CA GLY A 146 -3.17 22.02 -14.78
C GLY A 146 -3.06 21.03 -13.62
N ARG A 147 -4.11 20.85 -12.81
CA ARG A 147 -4.13 19.87 -11.70
C ARG A 147 -4.62 18.52 -12.22
N LYS A 148 -4.06 17.42 -11.70
CA LYS A 148 -4.47 16.06 -12.04
C LYS A 148 -5.92 15.84 -11.58
N SER A 149 -6.86 15.79 -12.51
CA SER A 149 -8.30 15.72 -12.21
C SER A 149 -8.84 14.31 -12.33
N VAL A 150 -8.36 13.52 -13.28
CA VAL A 150 -8.86 12.16 -13.53
C VAL A 150 -7.72 11.19 -13.75
N ILE A 151 -7.86 10.02 -13.17
CA ILE A 151 -7.00 8.85 -13.39
C ILE A 151 -7.90 7.73 -13.92
N GLU A 152 -7.64 7.26 -15.13
CA GLU A 152 -8.32 6.12 -15.74
C GLU A 152 -7.37 4.92 -15.73
N THR A 153 -7.83 3.80 -15.20
CA THR A 153 -7.10 2.53 -15.26
C THR A 153 -7.86 1.56 -16.14
N TYR A 154 -7.19 0.95 -17.10
CA TYR A 154 -7.78 -0.02 -18.00
C TYR A 154 -6.76 -1.06 -18.44
N GLU A 155 -7.26 -2.22 -18.89
CA GLU A 155 -6.46 -3.27 -19.46
C GLU A 155 -6.45 -3.18 -20.98
N SER A 156 -5.31 -3.45 -21.56
CA SER A 156 -5.17 -3.49 -23.01
C SER A 156 -5.59 -4.84 -23.63
N LYS A 157 -5.70 -5.88 -22.80
CA LYS A 157 -6.14 -7.23 -23.19
C LYS A 157 -6.90 -7.87 -22.02
N PRO A 158 -7.92 -8.69 -22.30
CA PRO A 158 -8.58 -9.48 -21.27
C PRO A 158 -7.56 -10.36 -20.53
N LEU A 159 -7.65 -10.35 -19.22
CA LEU A 159 -6.82 -11.19 -18.37
C LEU A 159 -7.35 -12.62 -18.32
N PRO A 160 -6.47 -13.61 -18.08
CA PRO A 160 -6.93 -14.94 -17.73
C PRO A 160 -7.86 -14.89 -16.52
N PRO A 161 -8.95 -15.69 -16.48
CA PRO A 161 -10.01 -15.60 -15.47
C PRO A 161 -9.57 -15.84 -14.01
N ASN A 162 -8.32 -16.24 -13.77
CA ASN A 162 -7.81 -16.64 -12.45
C ASN A 162 -6.76 -15.67 -11.88
N VAL A 163 -6.62 -14.49 -12.45
CA VAL A 163 -5.61 -13.52 -11.98
C VAL A 163 -6.31 -12.37 -11.25
N ALA A 164 -6.18 -12.33 -9.92
CA ALA A 164 -6.59 -11.19 -9.12
C ALA A 164 -5.50 -10.13 -9.15
N TYR A 165 -5.84 -8.93 -9.61
CA TYR A 165 -4.93 -7.78 -9.59
C TYR A 165 -5.25 -6.84 -8.43
N GLY A 166 -4.20 -6.46 -7.70
CA GLY A 166 -4.26 -5.35 -6.77
C GLY A 166 -4.01 -4.05 -7.52
N SER A 167 -4.91 -3.11 -7.45
CA SER A 167 -4.67 -1.75 -7.93
C SER A 167 -3.89 -0.97 -6.88
N HIS A 168 -2.89 -0.24 -7.36
CA HIS A 168 -2.07 0.64 -6.53
C HIS A 168 -2.59 2.07 -6.68
N TRP A 169 -2.91 2.72 -5.54
CA TRP A 169 -3.35 4.11 -5.53
C TRP A 169 -2.26 5.02 -5.00
N GLU A 170 -1.86 5.99 -5.81
CA GLU A 170 -1.02 7.08 -5.34
C GLU A 170 -1.81 7.97 -4.38
N GLY A 171 -1.28 8.15 -3.18
CA GLY A 171 -1.61 9.27 -2.31
C GLY A 171 -2.67 9.05 -1.25
N THR A 172 -3.05 7.79 -0.94
CA THR A 172 -3.86 7.48 0.23
C THR A 172 -3.29 6.32 1.02
N ASP A 173 -3.23 6.44 2.34
CA ASP A 173 -2.96 5.32 3.25
C ASP A 173 -4.11 4.29 3.27
N LEU A 174 -5.22 4.65 2.67
CA LEU A 174 -6.40 3.83 2.47
C LEU A 174 -6.32 3.21 1.07
N GLY A 175 -5.66 2.06 0.93
CA GLY A 175 -5.61 1.34 -0.34
C GLY A 175 -7.01 0.89 -0.77
N PHE A 176 -7.56 1.48 -1.83
CA PHE A 176 -8.68 0.89 -2.55
C PHE A 176 -8.15 -0.25 -3.41
N ALA A 177 -8.67 -1.44 -3.21
CA ALA A 177 -8.58 -2.48 -4.22
C ALA A 177 -9.60 -2.13 -5.31
N THR A 178 -9.20 -1.41 -6.35
CA THR A 178 -10.02 -1.36 -7.54
C THR A 178 -9.76 -2.64 -8.31
N HIS A 179 -10.80 -3.42 -8.45
CA HIS A 179 -10.82 -4.40 -9.51
C HIS A 179 -10.73 -3.66 -10.84
N LEU A 180 -9.84 -4.11 -11.63
CA LEU A 180 -9.45 -3.82 -12.99
C LEU A 180 -10.43 -2.97 -13.79
N GLY A 181 -10.00 -1.77 -14.06
CA GLY A 181 -10.69 -0.83 -14.90
C GLY A 181 -11.63 0.08 -14.14
N GLY A 182 -11.46 1.35 -14.34
CA GLY A 182 -12.30 2.38 -13.75
C GLY A 182 -11.64 3.74 -13.77
N THR A 183 -12.31 4.66 -13.11
CA THR A 183 -11.91 6.07 -13.08
C THR A 183 -11.84 6.56 -11.65
N VAL A 184 -10.78 7.29 -11.32
CA VAL A 184 -10.68 8.09 -10.11
C VAL A 184 -10.76 9.55 -10.48
N THR A 185 -11.72 10.26 -9.93
CA THR A 185 -11.84 11.70 -10.09
C THR A 185 -11.42 12.39 -8.80
N THR A 186 -10.40 13.24 -8.86
CA THR A 186 -9.97 14.04 -7.72
C THR A 186 -10.86 15.25 -7.55
N LEU A 187 -11.35 15.47 -6.35
CA LEU A 187 -12.19 16.61 -5.99
C LEU A 187 -11.31 17.69 -5.34
N TYR A 188 -11.41 18.92 -5.87
CA TYR A 188 -10.67 20.07 -5.37
C TYR A 188 -11.61 21.11 -4.81
N ASN A 189 -11.21 21.78 -3.73
CA ASN A 189 -11.90 22.98 -3.24
C ASN A 189 -11.50 24.22 -4.08
N GLU A 190 -12.09 25.38 -3.75
CA GLU A 190 -11.81 26.64 -4.44
C GLU A 190 -10.35 27.08 -4.36
N GLN A 191 -9.68 26.73 -3.26
CA GLN A 191 -8.24 27.00 -3.03
C GLN A 191 -7.33 26.02 -3.79
N GLY A 192 -7.90 25.00 -4.44
CA GLY A 192 -7.15 24.00 -5.20
C GLY A 192 -6.57 22.87 -4.37
N VAL A 193 -7.00 22.70 -3.13
CA VAL A 193 -6.63 21.58 -2.28
C VAL A 193 -7.48 20.35 -2.63
N ALA A 194 -6.85 19.18 -2.77
CA ALA A 194 -7.53 17.91 -3.05
C ALA A 194 -8.28 17.42 -1.80
N THR A 195 -9.58 17.69 -1.73
CA THR A 195 -10.43 17.38 -0.56
C THR A 195 -11.04 15.99 -0.61
N GLY A 196 -10.90 15.28 -1.72
CA GLY A 196 -11.45 13.94 -1.86
C GLY A 196 -11.21 13.33 -3.23
N ALA A 197 -11.81 12.16 -3.44
CA ALA A 197 -11.82 11.48 -4.73
C ALA A 197 -13.06 10.60 -4.86
N GLU A 198 -13.55 10.42 -6.08
CA GLU A 198 -14.61 9.49 -6.45
C GLU A 198 -14.03 8.34 -7.28
N PHE A 199 -14.53 7.15 -7.03
CA PHE A 199 -14.14 5.92 -7.76
C PHE A 199 -15.32 5.40 -8.54
N ARG A 200 -15.15 5.19 -9.84
CA ARG A 200 -16.16 4.65 -10.72
C ARG A 200 -15.62 3.45 -11.48
N ASN A 201 -16.47 2.43 -11.68
CA ASN A 201 -16.11 1.28 -12.50
C ASN A 201 -16.10 1.63 -14.00
N LEU A 202 -15.79 0.66 -14.87
CA LEU A 202 -15.78 0.84 -16.33
C LEU A 202 -17.12 1.29 -16.91
N GLU A 203 -18.23 0.99 -16.23
CA GLU A 203 -19.59 1.39 -16.60
C GLU A 203 -19.94 2.79 -16.11
N GLY A 204 -19.01 3.47 -15.43
CA GLY A 204 -19.19 4.79 -14.84
C GLY A 204 -19.99 4.83 -13.53
N LYS A 205 -20.34 3.65 -12.97
CA LYS A 205 -21.06 3.56 -11.70
C LYS A 205 -20.13 3.88 -10.52
N LEU A 206 -20.58 4.76 -9.61
CA LEU A 206 -19.87 5.10 -8.39
C LEU A 206 -19.71 3.82 -7.52
N GLN A 207 -18.47 3.56 -7.12
CA GLN A 207 -18.10 2.42 -6.26
C GLN A 207 -17.77 2.88 -4.85
N GLY A 208 -17.22 4.05 -4.72
CA GLY A 208 -16.84 4.62 -3.43
C GLY A 208 -16.24 6.02 -3.57
N HIS A 209 -16.02 6.65 -2.42
CA HIS A 209 -15.38 7.96 -2.39
C HIS A 209 -14.48 8.12 -1.17
N ILE A 210 -13.57 9.07 -1.25
CA ILE A 210 -12.73 9.53 -0.14
C ILE A 210 -13.08 10.98 0.18
N VAL A 211 -13.14 11.29 1.49
CA VAL A 211 -13.27 12.66 2.00
C VAL A 211 -12.11 12.96 2.92
N ARG A 212 -11.51 14.15 2.79
CA ARG A 212 -10.38 14.61 3.61
C ARG A 212 -10.73 15.87 4.38
N LYS A 213 -10.21 15.96 5.61
CA LYS A 213 -10.24 17.18 6.43
C LYS A 213 -8.81 17.63 6.68
N PHE A 214 -8.63 18.93 6.75
CA PHE A 214 -7.32 19.56 6.91
C PHE A 214 -7.32 20.45 8.16
N ASP A 215 -6.14 20.61 8.77
CA ASP A 215 -5.88 21.64 9.76
C ASP A 215 -5.59 23.01 9.11
N GLU A 216 -5.26 23.99 9.95
CA GLU A 216 -4.95 25.35 9.50
C GLU A 216 -3.64 25.42 8.70
N GLU A 217 -2.72 24.48 8.93
CA GLU A 217 -1.46 24.33 8.20
C GLU A 217 -1.61 23.56 6.87
N GLY A 218 -2.82 23.08 6.55
CA GLY A 218 -3.14 22.34 5.33
C GLY A 218 -2.70 20.86 5.36
N ARG A 219 -2.45 20.30 6.55
CA ARG A 219 -2.12 18.87 6.72
C ARG A 219 -3.41 18.07 6.88
N ILE A 220 -3.44 16.85 6.37
CA ILE A 220 -4.61 15.96 6.48
C ILE A 220 -4.77 15.50 7.94
N VAL A 221 -5.82 15.93 8.63
CA VAL A 221 -6.14 15.48 10.00
C VAL A 221 -7.16 14.34 10.04
N ALA A 222 -7.92 14.15 8.96
CA ALA A 222 -8.79 13.00 8.82
C ALA A 222 -8.99 12.65 7.34
N GLU A 223 -9.09 11.35 7.08
CA GLU A 223 -9.43 10.80 5.77
C GLU A 223 -10.44 9.67 5.99
N GLN A 224 -11.54 9.71 5.26
CA GLN A 224 -12.58 8.69 5.31
C GLN A 224 -12.80 8.11 3.92
N GLN A 225 -12.76 6.79 3.83
CA GLN A 225 -13.16 6.02 2.68
C GLN A 225 -14.55 5.43 2.90
N VAL A 226 -15.42 5.61 1.93
CA VAL A 226 -16.79 5.09 1.94
C VAL A 226 -17.00 4.23 0.70
N ALA A 227 -17.48 3.01 0.89
CA ALA A 227 -17.96 2.17 -0.20
C ALA A 227 -19.41 2.55 -0.50
N ASP A 228 -19.68 3.07 -1.70
CA ASP A 228 -21.01 3.50 -2.13
C ASP A 228 -21.82 2.38 -2.80
N ALA A 229 -21.15 1.32 -3.22
CA ALA A 229 -21.77 0.13 -3.79
C ALA A 229 -21.08 -1.14 -3.28
N PRO A 230 -21.82 -2.23 -3.13
CA PRO A 230 -21.22 -3.54 -2.88
C PRO A 230 -20.27 -3.86 -4.05
N HIS A 231 -19.03 -4.17 -3.75
CA HIS A 231 -18.14 -4.70 -4.77
C HIS A 231 -18.61 -6.09 -5.20
N ASP A 232 -18.73 -6.28 -6.50
CA ASP A 232 -18.86 -7.62 -7.05
C ASP A 232 -17.47 -8.26 -7.06
N PHE A 233 -17.10 -8.86 -5.93
CA PHE A 233 -15.84 -9.60 -5.83
C PHE A 233 -15.82 -10.85 -6.70
N GLY A 234 -16.90 -11.13 -7.44
CA GLY A 234 -17.11 -12.43 -8.03
C GLY A 234 -16.99 -13.50 -6.93
N LEU A 235 -17.88 -14.42 -6.85
CA LEU A 235 -17.64 -15.55 -5.94
C LEU A 235 -16.34 -16.20 -6.35
N PRO A 236 -15.40 -16.46 -5.41
CA PRO A 236 -14.26 -17.33 -5.71
C PRO A 236 -14.83 -18.58 -6.34
N GLU A 237 -14.16 -19.15 -7.35
CA GLU A 237 -14.65 -20.38 -7.99
C GLU A 237 -14.98 -21.38 -6.92
N LEU A 238 -16.28 -21.54 -6.69
CA LEU A 238 -16.75 -22.51 -5.71
C LEU A 238 -16.32 -23.89 -6.19
N PRO A 239 -15.74 -24.72 -5.30
CA PRO A 239 -15.46 -26.10 -5.65
C PRO A 239 -16.71 -26.72 -6.30
N GLU A 240 -16.54 -27.47 -7.38
CA GLU A 240 -17.63 -28.05 -8.17
C GLU A 240 -18.63 -28.85 -7.29
N GLU A 241 -18.12 -29.47 -6.23
CA GLU A 241 -18.93 -30.18 -5.22
C GLU A 241 -19.92 -29.26 -4.48
N ILE A 242 -19.59 -27.99 -4.31
CA ILE A 242 -20.46 -26.98 -3.68
C ILE A 242 -21.36 -26.35 -4.75
N ARG A 243 -20.76 -25.97 -5.89
CA ARG A 243 -21.45 -25.32 -6.99
C ARG A 243 -22.60 -26.17 -7.53
N SER A 244 -22.39 -27.48 -7.68
CA SER A 244 -23.42 -28.41 -8.16
C SER A 244 -24.61 -28.58 -7.22
N LYS A 245 -24.50 -28.16 -5.95
CA LYS A 245 -25.55 -28.23 -4.95
C LYS A 245 -26.34 -26.93 -4.79
N LEU A 246 -25.90 -25.86 -5.41
CA LEU A 246 -26.51 -24.53 -5.33
C LEU A 246 -27.26 -24.22 -6.64
N ASN A 247 -28.43 -23.63 -6.52
CA ASN A 247 -29.12 -23.07 -7.69
C ASN A 247 -28.60 -21.65 -8.01
N PRO A 248 -28.87 -21.10 -9.22
CA PRO A 248 -28.40 -19.80 -9.63
C PRO A 248 -28.77 -18.65 -8.68
N GLU A 249 -29.97 -18.68 -8.08
CA GLU A 249 -30.43 -17.66 -7.13
C GLU A 249 -29.64 -17.70 -5.82
N GLN A 250 -29.30 -18.90 -5.34
CA GLN A 250 -28.46 -19.09 -4.16
C GLN A 250 -27.03 -18.59 -4.40
N ILE A 251 -26.45 -18.85 -5.58
CA ILE A 251 -25.15 -18.34 -5.97
C ILE A 251 -25.16 -16.80 -6.01
N LYS A 252 -26.21 -16.22 -6.60
CA LYS A 252 -26.38 -14.75 -6.66
C LYS A 252 -26.54 -14.13 -5.26
N ALA A 253 -27.37 -14.73 -4.41
CA ALA A 253 -27.58 -14.26 -3.03
C ALA A 253 -26.30 -14.34 -2.20
N MET A 254 -25.50 -15.40 -2.37
CA MET A 254 -24.21 -15.56 -1.74
C MET A 254 -23.21 -14.51 -2.23
N GLY A 255 -23.19 -14.20 -3.52
CA GLY A 255 -22.38 -13.11 -4.10
C GLY A 255 -22.76 -11.77 -3.50
N ALA A 256 -24.05 -11.47 -3.38
CA ALA A 256 -24.52 -10.22 -2.78
C ALA A 256 -24.16 -10.11 -1.29
N ALA A 257 -24.24 -11.22 -0.53
CA ALA A 257 -23.86 -11.24 0.89
C ALA A 257 -22.36 -11.06 1.09
N VAL A 258 -21.53 -11.71 0.26
CA VAL A 258 -20.08 -11.52 0.26
C VAL A 258 -19.73 -10.07 -0.12
N GLY A 259 -20.39 -9.51 -1.13
CA GLY A 259 -20.20 -8.11 -1.53
C GLY A 259 -20.58 -7.12 -0.43
N ALA A 260 -21.68 -7.36 0.29
CA ALA A 260 -22.08 -6.52 1.42
C ALA A 260 -21.10 -6.60 2.61
N LEU A 261 -20.59 -7.80 2.92
CA LEU A 261 -19.55 -7.99 3.93
C LEU A 261 -18.27 -7.24 3.51
N ALA A 262 -17.85 -7.40 2.27
CA ALA A 262 -16.68 -6.70 1.74
C ALA A 262 -16.84 -5.18 1.79
N ALA A 263 -17.99 -4.63 1.42
CA ALA A 263 -18.27 -3.20 1.55
C ALA A 263 -18.18 -2.72 3.00
N SER A 264 -18.64 -3.52 3.97
CA SER A 264 -18.51 -3.18 5.40
C SER A 264 -17.06 -3.13 5.87
N VAL A 265 -16.18 -3.90 5.25
CA VAL A 265 -14.73 -3.94 5.54
C VAL A 265 -13.97 -2.85 4.80
N GLU A 266 -14.56 -2.25 3.76
CA GLU A 266 -13.95 -1.19 2.95
C GLU A 266 -14.17 0.20 3.50
N ASN A 267 -15.21 0.38 4.33
CA ASN A 267 -15.40 1.63 5.05
C ASN A 267 -14.28 1.79 6.08
N ARG A 268 -13.39 2.75 5.82
CA ARG A 268 -12.22 3.00 6.66
C ARG A 268 -12.11 4.49 6.95
N ALA A 269 -11.61 4.79 8.14
CA ALA A 269 -11.25 6.15 8.47
C ALA A 269 -9.86 6.17 9.10
N ASN A 270 -9.08 7.20 8.74
CA ASN A 270 -7.85 7.55 9.42
C ASN A 270 -8.01 8.93 10.05
N SER A 271 -7.42 9.13 11.22
CA SER A 271 -7.15 10.46 11.76
C SER A 271 -5.71 10.57 12.21
N TYR A 272 -5.17 11.79 12.17
CA TYR A 272 -3.76 12.05 12.37
C TYR A 272 -3.57 13.23 13.32
N SER A 273 -2.59 13.10 14.23
CA SER A 273 -2.05 14.19 15.03
C SER A 273 -0.59 14.41 14.65
N TYR A 274 -0.14 15.66 14.74
CA TYR A 274 1.19 16.05 14.30
C TYR A 274 1.95 16.78 15.41
N ASP A 275 3.29 16.66 15.42
CA ASP A 275 4.15 17.53 16.19
C ASP A 275 4.37 18.89 15.49
N ALA A 276 5.12 19.77 16.13
CA ALA A 276 5.45 21.09 15.60
C ALA A 276 6.33 21.03 14.34
N GLN A 277 7.01 19.91 14.09
CA GLN A 277 7.85 19.66 12.92
C GLN A 277 7.06 19.06 11.75
N GLY A 278 5.79 18.69 11.96
CA GLY A 278 4.90 18.09 10.97
C GLY A 278 4.99 16.56 10.87
N HIS A 279 5.67 15.90 11.80
CA HIS A 279 5.66 14.44 11.85
C HIS A 279 4.36 13.93 12.45
N VAL A 280 3.83 12.83 11.92
CA VAL A 280 2.63 12.16 12.46
C VAL A 280 2.98 11.48 13.77
N THR A 281 2.50 12.02 14.89
CA THR A 281 2.73 11.47 16.24
C THR A 281 1.68 10.46 16.67
N GLU A 282 0.48 10.57 16.11
CA GLU A 282 -0.60 9.64 16.39
C GLU A 282 -1.44 9.40 15.12
N ARG A 283 -1.73 8.15 14.85
CA ARG A 283 -2.64 7.72 13.79
C ARG A 283 -3.70 6.83 14.41
N HIS A 284 -4.96 7.17 14.21
CA HIS A 284 -6.08 6.27 14.45
C HIS A 284 -6.58 5.76 13.10
N ARG A 285 -6.73 4.46 12.99
CA ARG A 285 -7.38 3.78 11.88
C ARG A 285 -8.60 3.07 12.42
N SER A 286 -9.76 3.29 11.82
CA SER A 286 -10.99 2.59 12.19
C SER A 286 -11.61 1.92 10.96
N GLY A 287 -12.34 0.84 11.24
CA GLY A 287 -12.97 0.01 10.22
C GLY A 287 -12.00 -0.93 9.48
N GLY A 288 -12.55 -1.65 8.52
CA GLY A 288 -11.80 -2.68 7.79
C GLY A 288 -11.80 -4.03 8.50
N VAL A 289 -11.09 -5.00 7.89
CA VAL A 289 -11.03 -6.40 8.36
C VAL A 289 -10.42 -6.50 9.75
N PHE A 290 -9.40 -5.69 10.03
CA PHE A 290 -8.61 -5.81 11.27
C PHE A 290 -9.20 -5.01 12.45
N GLY A 291 -10.29 -4.27 12.25
CA GLY A 291 -10.91 -3.44 13.30
C GLY A 291 -10.20 -2.09 13.49
N ASP A 292 -10.10 -1.66 14.75
CA ASP A 292 -9.55 -0.35 15.07
C ASP A 292 -8.07 -0.46 15.49
N GLU A 293 -7.26 0.46 15.02
CA GLU A 293 -5.83 0.53 15.28
C GLU A 293 -5.44 1.96 15.70
N VAL A 294 -4.68 2.06 16.78
CA VAL A 294 -4.04 3.31 17.21
C VAL A 294 -2.54 3.11 17.18
N THR A 295 -1.83 3.94 16.44
CA THR A 295 -0.36 3.97 16.42
C THR A 295 0.15 5.28 16.97
N ILE A 296 0.96 5.23 18.02
CA ILE A 296 1.65 6.38 18.60
C ILE A 296 3.12 6.28 18.22
N THR A 297 3.64 7.30 17.54
CA THR A 297 5.03 7.37 17.06
C THR A 297 5.78 8.49 17.79
N LYS A 298 6.99 8.19 18.25
CA LYS A 298 7.93 9.19 18.78
C LYS A 298 9.12 9.28 17.84
N TYR A 299 9.66 10.48 17.70
CA TYR A 299 10.79 10.77 16.83
C TYR A 299 12.01 11.19 17.64
N ASN A 300 13.21 10.94 17.11
CA ASN A 300 14.46 11.42 17.67
C ASN A 300 14.82 12.81 17.09
N ASP A 301 15.93 13.39 17.54
CA ASP A 301 16.40 14.72 17.11
C ASP A 301 16.78 14.79 15.61
N HIS A 302 16.94 13.65 14.94
CA HIS A 302 17.16 13.57 13.48
C HIS A 302 15.86 13.53 12.67
N GLY A 303 14.69 13.40 13.34
CA GLY A 303 13.39 13.20 12.70
C GLY A 303 13.12 11.75 12.33
N ASP A 304 13.96 10.79 12.74
CA ASP A 304 13.73 9.38 12.58
C ASP A 304 12.89 8.81 13.71
N LYS A 305 12.12 7.75 13.44
CA LYS A 305 11.28 7.09 14.46
C LYS A 305 12.13 6.56 15.63
N ALA A 306 11.84 6.99 16.84
CA ALA A 306 12.46 6.46 18.05
C ALA A 306 11.67 5.30 18.65
N SER A 307 10.34 5.37 18.59
CA SER A 307 9.47 4.26 18.98
C SER A 307 8.11 4.33 18.29
N GLU A 308 7.48 3.17 18.13
CA GLU A 308 6.08 3.02 17.73
C GLU A 308 5.37 2.12 18.74
N LEU A 309 4.17 2.54 19.17
CA LEU A 309 3.25 1.76 19.97
C LEU A 309 1.96 1.62 19.19
N THR A 310 1.66 0.40 18.78
CA THR A 310 0.43 0.07 18.05
C THR A 310 -0.50 -0.73 18.94
N THR A 311 -1.73 -0.27 19.09
CA THR A 311 -2.82 -0.97 19.78
C THR A 311 -3.87 -1.34 18.74
N THR A 312 -4.19 -2.62 18.63
CA THR A 312 -5.18 -3.13 17.67
C THR A 312 -6.33 -3.77 18.43
N ILE A 313 -7.56 -3.36 18.11
CA ILE A 313 -8.80 -3.97 18.58
C ILE A 313 -9.39 -4.72 17.40
N MET A 314 -9.32 -6.05 17.45
CA MET A 314 -9.79 -6.90 16.36
C MET A 314 -11.31 -6.75 16.15
N ASN A 315 -11.72 -6.69 14.89
CA ASN A 315 -13.13 -6.75 14.54
C ASN A 315 -13.69 -8.12 14.95
N PRO A 316 -14.73 -8.21 15.81
CA PRO A 316 -15.28 -9.48 16.27
C PRO A 316 -15.89 -10.32 15.13
N GLU A 317 -16.20 -9.73 14.00
CA GLU A 317 -16.69 -10.45 12.82
C GLU A 317 -15.57 -11.24 12.08
N VAL A 318 -14.30 -10.94 12.38
CA VAL A 318 -13.16 -11.68 11.79
C VAL A 318 -13.13 -13.09 12.39
N GLY A 319 -13.19 -14.09 11.52
CA GLY A 319 -13.23 -15.50 11.93
C GLY A 319 -14.62 -16.01 12.25
N ARG A 320 -15.68 -15.20 12.10
CA ARG A 320 -17.05 -15.67 12.22
C ARG A 320 -17.36 -16.66 11.11
N VAL A 321 -17.98 -17.79 11.49
CA VAL A 321 -18.44 -18.80 10.54
C VAL A 321 -19.85 -18.44 10.11
N TYR A 322 -20.11 -18.55 8.81
CA TYR A 322 -21.41 -18.31 8.22
C TYR A 322 -21.94 -19.59 7.57
N SER A 323 -23.21 -19.89 7.79
CA SER A 323 -23.92 -20.96 7.10
C SER A 323 -24.83 -20.37 6.03
N VAL A 324 -24.90 -21.04 4.88
CA VAL A 324 -25.86 -20.69 3.83
C VAL A 324 -27.12 -21.49 4.05
N THR A 325 -28.27 -20.82 4.20
CA THR A 325 -29.59 -21.46 4.34
C THR A 325 -30.02 -22.07 3.00
N GLU A 326 -31.02 -22.92 3.02
CA GLU A 326 -31.64 -23.46 1.78
C GLU A 326 -32.19 -22.36 0.86
N ALA A 327 -32.54 -21.19 1.43
CA ALA A 327 -32.94 -20.02 0.66
C ALA A 327 -31.77 -19.18 0.10
N GLY A 328 -30.52 -19.62 0.30
CA GLY A 328 -29.33 -18.90 -0.15
C GLY A 328 -28.90 -17.73 0.74
N THR A 329 -29.55 -17.55 1.91
CA THR A 329 -29.19 -16.48 2.84
C THR A 329 -27.98 -16.90 3.68
N MET A 330 -26.94 -16.08 3.75
CA MET A 330 -25.86 -16.27 4.69
C MET A 330 -26.29 -15.80 6.09
N LEU A 331 -26.29 -16.71 7.02
CA LEU A 331 -26.54 -16.42 8.43
C LEU A 331 -25.31 -16.78 9.25
N PRO A 332 -24.96 -15.95 10.24
CA PRO A 332 -23.85 -16.25 11.13
C PRO A 332 -24.16 -17.51 11.95
N ASP A 333 -23.18 -18.39 12.07
CA ASP A 333 -23.29 -19.66 12.80
C ASP A 333 -23.04 -19.40 14.29
N GLY A 334 -24.10 -19.13 15.02
CA GLY A 334 -24.05 -18.85 16.44
C GLY A 334 -23.86 -17.38 16.82
N PRO A 335 -23.70 -17.08 18.12
CA PRO A 335 -23.45 -15.74 18.62
C PRO A 335 -22.08 -15.22 18.12
N PRO A 336 -21.87 -13.89 18.06
CA PRO A 336 -20.56 -13.36 17.75
C PRO A 336 -19.52 -13.90 18.74
N PRO A 337 -18.29 -14.17 18.27
CA PRO A 337 -17.22 -14.56 19.18
C PRO A 337 -17.00 -13.47 20.23
N PRO A 338 -16.59 -13.84 21.46
CA PRO A 338 -16.32 -12.84 22.50
C PRO A 338 -15.26 -11.85 22.02
N ALA A 339 -15.45 -10.58 22.36
CA ALA A 339 -14.48 -9.54 22.04
C ALA A 339 -13.10 -9.93 22.59
N GLN A 340 -12.11 -9.93 21.73
CA GLN A 340 -10.73 -10.20 22.15
C GLN A 340 -10.13 -8.95 22.82
N PRO A 341 -9.27 -9.13 23.83
CA PRO A 341 -8.56 -8.00 24.40
C PRO A 341 -7.69 -7.30 23.35
N PRO A 342 -7.48 -5.99 23.46
CA PRO A 342 -6.60 -5.27 22.54
C PRO A 342 -5.21 -5.91 22.50
N THR A 343 -4.68 -6.07 21.30
CA THR A 343 -3.31 -6.48 21.09
C THR A 343 -2.41 -5.24 21.06
N VAL A 344 -1.37 -5.23 21.85
CA VAL A 344 -0.40 -4.13 21.93
C VAL A 344 0.92 -4.60 21.36
N PHE A 345 1.47 -3.83 20.43
CA PHE A 345 2.78 -4.08 19.84
C PHE A 345 3.64 -2.82 19.96
N GLU A 346 4.80 -2.95 20.59
CA GLU A 346 5.77 -1.86 20.72
C GLU A 346 7.04 -2.18 19.96
N THR A 347 7.54 -1.22 19.20
CA THR A 347 8.86 -1.27 18.55
C THR A 347 9.68 -0.07 18.98
N GLN A 348 10.92 -0.32 19.35
CA GLN A 348 11.94 0.71 19.60
C GLN A 348 13.01 0.65 18.53
N TYR A 349 13.50 1.82 18.14
CA TYR A 349 14.48 2.03 17.09
C TYR A 349 15.73 2.69 17.65
N SER A 350 16.90 2.17 17.28
CA SER A 350 18.20 2.72 17.66
C SER A 350 19.06 2.90 16.41
N TYR A 351 19.70 4.05 16.28
CA TYR A 351 20.43 4.43 15.08
C TYR A 351 21.88 4.79 15.36
N GLN A 352 22.74 4.51 14.39
CA GLN A 352 24.04 5.15 14.23
C GLN A 352 24.02 5.96 12.95
N TYR A 353 24.70 7.10 12.94
CA TYR A 353 24.69 8.03 11.81
C TYR A 353 26.10 8.32 11.30
N ASP A 354 26.20 8.64 9.99
CA ASP A 354 27.41 9.19 9.40
C ASP A 354 27.50 10.73 9.58
N ALA A 355 28.54 11.31 9.03
CA ALA A 355 28.77 12.76 9.12
C ALA A 355 27.75 13.62 8.35
N TYR A 356 26.98 13.02 7.42
CA TYR A 356 25.90 13.71 6.71
C TYR A 356 24.57 13.58 7.42
N GLY A 357 24.48 12.78 8.51
CA GLY A 357 23.26 12.48 9.21
C GLY A 357 22.41 11.39 8.55
N ASN A 358 22.99 10.57 7.68
CA ASN A 358 22.36 9.36 7.19
C ASN A 358 22.58 8.23 8.21
N TRP A 359 21.57 7.46 8.54
CA TRP A 359 21.79 6.32 9.41
C TRP A 359 22.59 5.21 8.68
N THR A 360 23.55 4.65 9.41
CA THR A 360 24.44 3.57 8.95
C THR A 360 24.11 2.24 9.60
N GLU A 361 23.56 2.26 10.80
CA GLU A 361 22.99 1.09 11.47
C GLU A 361 21.66 1.46 12.10
N LEU A 362 20.66 0.61 11.92
CA LEU A 362 19.35 0.65 12.54
C LEU A 362 19.10 -0.69 13.21
N THR A 363 18.89 -0.66 14.51
CA THR A 363 18.46 -1.82 15.30
C THR A 363 17.04 -1.63 15.75
N THR A 364 16.21 -2.66 15.60
CA THR A 364 14.86 -2.70 16.16
C THR A 364 14.77 -3.67 17.31
N ALA A 365 13.96 -3.34 18.31
CA ALA A 365 13.57 -4.26 19.36
C ALA A 365 12.06 -4.14 19.57
N SER A 366 11.37 -5.27 19.68
CA SER A 366 9.92 -5.28 19.72
C SER A 366 9.38 -6.16 20.83
N ARG A 367 8.15 -5.88 21.27
CA ARG A 367 7.37 -6.72 22.20
C ARG A 367 5.89 -6.66 21.85
N SER A 368 5.19 -7.77 22.06
CA SER A 368 3.73 -7.89 21.88
C SER A 368 2.95 -7.87 23.20
N ASP A 369 3.64 -7.75 24.31
CA ASP A 369 3.08 -7.60 25.66
C ASP A 369 3.82 -6.46 26.37
N PRO A 370 3.11 -5.42 26.86
CA PRO A 370 3.73 -4.29 27.57
C PRO A 370 4.56 -4.70 28.77
N GLY A 371 4.25 -5.85 29.43
CA GLY A 371 4.99 -6.41 30.55
C GLY A 371 6.22 -7.24 30.13
N ALA A 372 6.34 -7.63 28.88
CA ALA A 372 7.44 -8.43 28.41
C ALA A 372 8.70 -7.59 28.14
N ARG A 373 9.87 -8.27 28.20
CA ARG A 373 11.13 -7.67 27.76
C ARG A 373 11.11 -7.47 26.24
N LEU A 374 11.62 -6.33 25.78
CA LEU A 374 11.88 -6.13 24.35
C LEU A 374 12.81 -7.24 23.81
N ALA A 375 12.35 -7.93 22.80
CA ALA A 375 13.16 -8.89 22.07
C ALA A 375 13.87 -8.18 20.92
N SER A 376 15.13 -8.54 20.66
CA SER A 376 15.87 -8.05 19.51
C SER A 376 15.14 -8.49 18.23
N GLY A 377 14.82 -7.53 17.39
CA GLY A 377 14.15 -7.73 16.11
C GLY A 377 15.16 -7.88 14.97
N SER A 378 15.24 -6.88 14.10
CA SER A 378 16.13 -6.84 12.96
C SER A 378 17.28 -5.85 13.17
N VAL A 379 18.38 -6.12 12.48
CA VAL A 379 19.49 -5.16 12.33
C VAL A 379 19.61 -4.85 10.84
N ARG A 380 19.62 -3.55 10.51
CA ARG A 380 19.84 -3.05 9.16
C ARG A 380 21.15 -2.25 9.17
N ARG A 381 22.03 -2.54 8.24
CA ARG A 381 23.30 -1.82 8.06
C ARG A 381 23.38 -1.23 6.68
N ARG A 382 23.86 0.00 6.60
CA ARG A 382 24.11 0.69 5.33
C ARG A 382 25.60 0.97 5.15
N LYS A 383 26.11 0.59 3.99
CA LYS A 383 27.37 1.12 3.48
C LYS A 383 27.08 2.14 2.43
N LEU A 384 27.46 3.38 2.71
CA LEU A 384 27.16 4.55 1.90
C LEU A 384 28.40 4.95 1.10
N THR A 385 28.25 5.20 -0.19
CA THR A 385 29.31 5.69 -1.06
C THR A 385 28.88 7.02 -1.66
N TYR A 386 29.75 7.99 -1.62
CA TYR A 386 29.52 9.34 -2.09
C TYR A 386 30.31 9.61 -3.38
N TYR A 387 29.86 10.60 -4.16
CA TYR A 387 30.58 11.09 -5.34
C TYR A 387 31.87 11.81 -4.97
#